data_9fec4005b391d3cf217b20fac6443722
#
_entry.id   9fec4005b391d3cf217b20fac6443722
#
_cell.length_a   1.000
_cell.length_b   1.000
_cell.length_c   1.000
_cell.angle_alpha   90.00
_cell.angle_beta   90.00
_cell.angle_gamma   90.00
#
_symmetry.space_group_name_H-M   'P 1'
#
loop_
_entity.id
_entity.type
_entity.pdbx_description
1 polymer ?
#
loop_
_entity_poly.entity_id
_entity_poly.type
_entity_poly.pdbx_seq_one_letter_code
_entity_poly.pdbx_strand_id
1 'polypeptide(L)'
;MSQKIQIRRGVEAQRALVTPDTGELLFTTDNKQVFIGDGATAGGLLVGGAGGSGDYVEKIRGTQAIASGVDTVTVSGLGLASVPGQLLVTVRKVTGGSNLFATVRSDSITTDGFTADLSAATDTASYSLDYLAVL
;
A
#
# COMPACT_ATOMS: atom_id res chain seq x y z
N MET A 1 41.66 -14.84 -14.09
CA MET A 1 41.82 -13.68 -13.20
C MET A 1 40.46 -13.37 -12.60
N SER A 2 40.38 -13.25 -11.29
CA SER A 2 39.14 -12.82 -10.63
C SER A 2 39.06 -11.27 -10.68
N GLN A 3 38.11 -10.71 -11.42
CA GLN A 3 37.87 -9.27 -11.40
C GLN A 3 37.00 -8.94 -10.20
N LYS A 4 37.50 -8.08 -9.34
CA LYS A 4 36.76 -7.58 -8.18
C LYS A 4 36.12 -6.24 -8.54
N ILE A 5 34.79 -6.19 -8.57
CA ILE A 5 34.04 -4.94 -8.73
C ILE A 5 33.93 -4.28 -7.37
N GLN A 6 34.39 -3.04 -7.25
CA GLN A 6 34.20 -2.22 -6.05
C GLN A 6 33.08 -1.20 -6.32
N ILE A 7 32.09 -1.17 -5.42
CA ILE A 7 31.02 -0.20 -5.44
C ILE A 7 31.39 0.94 -4.50
N ARG A 8 31.13 2.20 -4.90
CA ARG A 8 31.29 3.36 -4.02
C ARG A 8 30.39 3.21 -2.80
N ARG A 9 30.92 3.47 -1.60
CA ARG A 9 30.22 3.32 -0.32
C ARG A 9 30.30 4.59 0.49
N GLY A 10 29.23 4.91 1.20
CA GLY A 10 29.15 6.04 2.12
C GLY A 10 27.90 5.99 2.96
N VAL A 11 27.68 6.97 3.80
CA VAL A 11 26.41 7.17 4.50
C VAL A 11 25.44 7.96 3.62
N GLU A 12 24.15 7.89 3.92
CA GLU A 12 23.11 8.56 3.15
C GLU A 12 23.37 10.07 2.95
N ALA A 13 23.82 10.76 4.00
CA ALA A 13 24.13 12.18 3.94
C ALA A 13 25.25 12.52 2.93
N GLN A 14 26.25 11.61 2.76
CA GLN A 14 27.33 11.78 1.80
C GLN A 14 26.86 11.44 0.36
N ARG A 15 26.03 10.41 0.21
CA ARG A 15 25.45 10.02 -1.08
C ARG A 15 24.67 11.16 -1.71
N ALA A 16 23.81 11.82 -0.92
CA ALA A 16 22.94 12.90 -1.39
C ALA A 16 23.70 14.12 -1.98
N LEU A 17 24.98 14.25 -1.67
CA LEU A 17 25.84 15.37 -2.16
C LEU A 17 26.59 15.05 -3.44
N VAL A 18 26.53 13.82 -3.95
CA VAL A 18 27.26 13.37 -5.13
C VAL A 18 26.32 13.11 -6.28
N THR A 19 26.60 13.65 -7.47
CA THR A 19 25.92 13.23 -8.71
C THR A 19 26.76 12.11 -9.33
N PRO A 20 26.31 10.83 -9.23
CA PRO A 20 27.08 9.71 -9.78
C PRO A 20 26.94 9.65 -11.29
N ASP A 21 27.96 9.16 -11.97
CA ASP A 21 27.94 8.93 -13.40
C ASP A 21 26.89 7.90 -13.80
N THR A 22 26.42 7.95 -15.04
CA THR A 22 25.43 7.00 -15.57
C THR A 22 25.95 5.56 -15.44
N GLY A 23 25.19 4.72 -14.72
CA GLY A 23 25.52 3.33 -14.44
C GLY A 23 26.46 3.13 -13.25
N GLU A 24 26.94 4.16 -12.60
CA GLU A 24 27.72 4.04 -11.37
C GLU A 24 26.83 3.52 -10.23
N LEU A 25 27.32 2.51 -9.48
CA LEU A 25 26.62 1.96 -8.33
C LEU A 25 27.14 2.56 -7.04
N LEU A 26 26.22 2.97 -6.16
CA LEU A 26 26.50 3.45 -4.83
C LEU A 26 25.78 2.57 -3.79
N PHE A 27 26.43 2.35 -2.66
CA PHE A 27 25.87 1.62 -1.53
C PHE A 27 25.92 2.47 -0.25
N THR A 28 24.77 2.66 0.39
CA THR A 28 24.70 3.35 1.70
C THR A 28 24.90 2.35 2.83
N THR A 29 25.84 2.68 3.74
CA THR A 29 26.25 1.76 4.82
C THR A 29 25.35 1.83 6.04
N ASP A 30 24.60 2.91 6.22
CA ASP A 30 23.66 3.16 7.31
C ASP A 30 22.30 2.49 7.06
N ASN A 31 21.69 2.72 5.92
CA ASN A 31 20.37 2.19 5.56
C ASN A 31 20.41 0.95 4.62
N LYS A 32 21.64 0.48 4.24
CA LYS A 32 21.85 -0.73 3.42
C LYS A 32 21.16 -0.71 2.05
N GLN A 33 21.09 0.43 1.40
CA GLN A 33 20.45 0.61 0.10
C GLN A 33 21.48 0.71 -1.02
N VAL A 34 21.06 0.30 -2.23
CA VAL A 34 21.84 0.42 -3.47
C VAL A 34 21.20 1.47 -4.37
N PHE A 35 22.02 2.33 -4.96
CA PHE A 35 21.59 3.34 -5.91
C PHE A 35 22.38 3.22 -7.21
N ILE A 36 21.78 3.66 -8.32
CA ILE A 36 22.42 3.73 -9.63
C ILE A 36 22.44 5.18 -10.12
N GLY A 37 23.58 5.61 -10.66
CA GLY A 37 23.72 6.92 -11.29
C GLY A 37 23.01 7.00 -12.63
N ASP A 38 22.38 8.14 -12.89
CA ASP A 38 21.81 8.54 -14.18
C ASP A 38 22.58 9.72 -14.81
N GLY A 39 23.64 10.18 -14.14
CA GLY A 39 24.44 11.32 -14.56
C GLY A 39 23.82 12.70 -14.26
N ALA A 40 22.64 12.76 -13.65
CA ALA A 40 21.87 13.99 -13.43
C ALA A 40 21.34 14.13 -12.01
N THR A 41 20.85 13.05 -11.41
CA THR A 41 20.22 13.06 -10.09
C THR A 41 21.26 13.00 -8.98
N ALA A 42 21.30 14.01 -8.11
CA ALA A 42 22.13 13.97 -6.92
C ALA A 42 21.76 12.77 -6.04
N GLY A 43 22.75 11.95 -5.72
CA GLY A 43 22.58 10.71 -4.97
C GLY A 43 22.15 9.50 -5.78
N GLY A 44 21.86 9.65 -7.08
CA GLY A 44 21.39 8.56 -7.94
C GLY A 44 19.96 8.07 -7.62
N LEU A 45 19.52 7.08 -8.39
CA LEU A 45 18.20 6.46 -8.28
C LEU A 45 18.27 5.18 -7.43
N LEU A 46 17.35 4.98 -6.51
CA LEU A 46 17.31 3.80 -5.66
C LEU A 46 17.02 2.53 -6.47
N VAL A 47 17.87 1.52 -6.34
CA VAL A 47 17.69 0.21 -6.99
C VAL A 47 16.91 -0.72 -6.08
N GLY A 48 15.72 -1.13 -6.52
CA GLY A 48 14.90 -2.10 -5.80
C GLY A 48 14.21 -1.61 -4.53
N GLY A 49 14.16 -0.29 -4.32
CA GLY A 49 13.43 0.33 -3.22
C GLY A 49 12.16 1.06 -3.69
N ALA A 50 11.27 1.36 -2.77
CA ALA A 50 10.06 2.14 -3.00
C ALA A 50 10.37 3.63 -3.29
N GLY A 51 11.11 3.94 -4.36
CA GLY A 51 11.54 5.28 -4.71
C GLY A 51 11.64 5.55 -6.20
N GLY A 52 11.42 4.55 -7.05
CA GLY A 52 11.18 4.78 -8.47
C GLY A 52 9.70 5.11 -8.68
N SER A 53 9.40 6.08 -9.51
CA SER A 53 8.04 6.36 -10.01
C SER A 53 7.51 5.25 -10.92
N GLY A 54 7.77 4.00 -10.58
CA GLY A 54 7.21 2.82 -11.18
C GLY A 54 6.14 2.33 -10.22
N ASP A 55 4.90 2.62 -10.55
CA ASP A 55 3.66 1.92 -10.19
C ASP A 55 3.67 1.18 -8.81
N TYR A 56 4.11 1.86 -7.78
CA TYR A 56 3.91 1.38 -6.41
C TYR A 56 2.45 1.64 -6.06
N VAL A 57 1.63 0.65 -6.36
CA VAL A 57 0.22 0.68 -5.98
C VAL A 57 0.17 0.54 -4.45
N GLU A 58 -0.09 1.62 -3.76
CA GLU A 58 -0.36 1.57 -2.34
C GLU A 58 -1.59 0.69 -2.11
N LYS A 59 -1.46 -0.28 -1.22
CA LYS A 59 -2.52 -1.24 -0.89
C LYS A 59 -2.78 -1.21 0.60
N ILE A 60 -3.99 -0.85 0.96
CA ILE A 60 -4.45 -0.94 2.35
C ILE A 60 -5.50 -2.04 2.44
N ARG A 61 -5.28 -2.97 3.36
CA ARG A 61 -6.22 -4.04 3.67
C ARG A 61 -6.60 -3.99 5.14
N GLY A 62 -7.83 -4.35 5.44
CA GLY A 62 -8.29 -4.40 6.81
C GLY A 62 -9.55 -5.23 6.95
N THR A 63 -10.02 -5.30 8.17
CA THR A 63 -11.23 -6.00 8.56
C THR A 63 -12.04 -5.11 9.49
N GLN A 64 -13.30 -4.88 9.15
CA GLN A 64 -14.28 -4.17 9.96
C GLN A 64 -15.29 -5.14 10.53
N ALA A 65 -15.43 -5.19 11.85
CA ALA A 65 -16.49 -5.97 12.50
C ALA A 65 -17.87 -5.40 12.16
N ILE A 66 -18.85 -6.25 11.92
CA ILE A 66 -20.22 -5.86 11.59
C ILE A 66 -21.13 -6.19 12.79
N ALA A 67 -21.84 -5.18 13.26
CA ALA A 67 -22.81 -5.37 14.33
C ALA A 67 -24.03 -6.18 13.86
N SER A 68 -24.74 -6.81 14.78
CA SER A 68 -26.01 -7.47 14.48
C SER A 68 -27.11 -6.46 14.12
N GLY A 69 -27.96 -6.83 13.20
CA GLY A 69 -29.13 -6.03 12.80
C GLY A 69 -28.83 -4.88 11.84
N VAL A 70 -27.60 -4.78 11.29
CA VAL A 70 -27.23 -3.72 10.35
C VAL A 70 -27.17 -4.25 8.92
N ASP A 71 -27.56 -3.42 7.97
CA ASP A 71 -27.48 -3.65 6.52
C ASP A 71 -26.47 -2.74 5.83
N THR A 72 -25.75 -1.92 6.61
CA THR A 72 -24.79 -0.96 6.10
C THR A 72 -23.55 -0.95 7.00
N VAL A 73 -22.37 -0.91 6.41
CA VAL A 73 -21.08 -0.88 7.11
C VAL A 73 -20.26 0.30 6.62
N THR A 74 -19.80 1.14 7.54
CA THR A 74 -18.87 2.24 7.22
C THR A 74 -17.48 1.90 7.73
N VAL A 75 -16.49 1.98 6.85
CA VAL A 75 -15.06 1.89 7.16
C VAL A 75 -14.51 3.31 7.10
N SER A 76 -13.75 3.71 8.12
CA SER A 76 -13.13 5.04 8.22
C SER A 76 -11.72 4.95 8.80
N GLY A 77 -10.97 6.06 8.72
CA GLY A 77 -9.61 6.13 9.25
C GLY A 77 -8.57 5.46 8.34
N LEU A 78 -8.82 5.36 7.04
CA LEU A 78 -7.86 4.74 6.10
C LEU A 78 -6.63 5.60 5.85
N GLY A 79 -6.78 6.94 5.88
CA GLY A 79 -5.67 7.88 5.72
C GLY A 79 -4.93 7.73 4.39
N LEU A 80 -5.65 7.43 3.30
CA LEU A 80 -5.08 7.23 1.97
C LEU A 80 -4.55 8.54 1.38
N ALA A 81 -3.48 8.49 0.61
CA ALA A 81 -2.92 9.64 -0.10
C ALA A 81 -3.85 10.17 -1.21
N SER A 82 -4.65 9.30 -1.82
CA SER A 82 -5.68 9.63 -2.82
C SER A 82 -6.90 8.73 -2.69
N VAL A 83 -7.98 9.06 -3.39
CA VAL A 83 -9.15 8.19 -3.47
C VAL A 83 -8.74 6.90 -4.20
N PRO A 84 -9.05 5.70 -3.65
CA PRO A 84 -8.65 4.45 -4.26
C PRO A 84 -9.27 4.25 -5.65
N GLY A 85 -8.45 3.83 -6.61
CA GLY A 85 -8.88 3.47 -7.95
C GLY A 85 -9.62 2.15 -8.00
N GLN A 86 -9.34 1.25 -7.06
CA GLN A 86 -10.03 -0.02 -6.90
C GLN A 86 -10.29 -0.30 -5.42
N LEU A 87 -11.47 -0.83 -5.13
CA LEU A 87 -11.88 -1.25 -3.79
C LEU A 87 -12.57 -2.61 -3.89
N LEU A 88 -11.98 -3.60 -3.22
CA LEU A 88 -12.55 -4.94 -3.10
C LEU A 88 -13.06 -5.13 -1.69
N VAL A 89 -14.26 -5.68 -1.55
CA VAL A 89 -14.86 -5.99 -0.27
C VAL A 89 -15.42 -7.41 -0.28
N THR A 90 -15.35 -8.07 0.88
CA THR A 90 -15.92 -9.41 1.07
C THR A 90 -16.50 -9.51 2.45
N VAL A 91 -17.73 -10.02 2.56
CA VAL A 91 -18.32 -10.35 3.86
C VAL A 91 -17.84 -11.72 4.29
N ARG A 92 -17.21 -11.77 5.43
CA ARG A 92 -16.81 -13.03 6.08
C ARG A 92 -17.75 -13.33 7.24
N LYS A 93 -18.31 -14.52 7.22
CA LYS A 93 -19.10 -15.08 8.32
C LYS A 93 -18.19 -15.97 9.20
N VAL A 94 -18.20 -15.75 10.50
CA VAL A 94 -17.37 -16.52 11.44
C VAL A 94 -18.11 -17.77 11.91
N THR A 95 -19.38 -17.63 12.33
CA THR A 95 -20.22 -18.74 12.82
C THR A 95 -21.70 -18.44 12.58
N GLY A 96 -22.48 -19.47 12.28
CA GLY A 96 -23.94 -19.32 12.11
C GLY A 96 -24.34 -18.36 11.00
N GLY A 97 -25.57 -17.91 10.99
CA GLY A 97 -26.09 -16.84 10.14
C GLY A 97 -26.20 -17.15 8.64
N SER A 98 -26.76 -16.19 7.90
CA SER A 98 -27.00 -16.28 6.47
C SER A 98 -25.76 -15.90 5.65
N ASN A 99 -25.69 -16.34 4.40
CA ASN A 99 -24.66 -15.85 3.48
C ASN A 99 -25.05 -14.47 2.99
N LEU A 100 -24.18 -13.48 3.27
CA LEU A 100 -24.35 -12.09 2.86
C LEU A 100 -23.26 -11.71 1.86
N PHE A 101 -23.57 -10.76 0.98
CA PHE A 101 -22.58 -10.09 0.14
C PHE A 101 -22.67 -8.58 0.35
N ALA A 102 -21.60 -7.87 0.05
CA ALA A 102 -21.53 -6.42 0.18
C ALA A 102 -21.35 -5.76 -1.18
N THR A 103 -21.94 -4.59 -1.32
CA THR A 103 -21.74 -3.69 -2.46
C THR A 103 -21.28 -2.35 -1.96
N VAL A 104 -20.16 -1.84 -2.47
CA VAL A 104 -19.65 -0.53 -2.09
C VAL A 104 -20.46 0.57 -2.77
N ARG A 105 -20.84 1.59 -2.01
CA ARG A 105 -21.45 2.82 -2.57
C ARG A 105 -20.36 3.65 -3.24
N SER A 106 -20.45 3.85 -4.53
CA SER A 106 -19.45 4.60 -5.30
C SER A 106 -19.33 6.08 -4.87
N ASP A 107 -20.40 6.67 -4.39
CA ASP A 107 -20.46 8.06 -3.89
C ASP A 107 -19.89 8.24 -2.48
N SER A 108 -19.63 7.15 -1.77
CA SER A 108 -19.08 7.15 -0.41
C SER A 108 -17.57 6.97 -0.35
N ILE A 109 -16.91 6.68 -1.47
CA ILE A 109 -15.48 6.38 -1.49
C ILE A 109 -14.69 7.68 -1.36
N THR A 110 -13.85 7.76 -0.32
CA THR A 110 -13.00 8.91 0.00
C THR A 110 -11.59 8.46 0.35
N THR A 111 -10.70 9.40 0.60
CA THR A 111 -9.35 9.11 1.13
C THR A 111 -9.38 8.56 2.56
N ASP A 112 -10.46 8.79 3.30
CA ASP A 112 -10.59 8.34 4.70
C ASP A 112 -11.37 7.05 4.85
N GLY A 113 -12.21 6.67 3.88
CA GLY A 113 -13.03 5.48 4.00
C GLY A 113 -14.08 5.32 2.92
N PHE A 114 -15.02 4.42 3.20
CA PHE A 114 -16.13 4.09 2.31
C PHE A 114 -17.30 3.48 3.08
N THR A 115 -18.47 3.42 2.44
CA THR A 115 -19.65 2.73 2.95
C THR A 115 -20.02 1.57 2.02
N ALA A 116 -20.34 0.43 2.59
CA ALA A 116 -20.84 -0.74 1.88
C ALA A 116 -22.23 -1.12 2.38
N ASP A 117 -23.12 -1.44 1.46
CA ASP A 117 -24.43 -2.02 1.71
C ASP A 117 -24.34 -3.54 1.71
N LEU A 118 -25.00 -4.18 2.65
CA LEU A 118 -25.15 -5.63 2.72
C LEU A 118 -26.43 -6.07 2.01
N SER A 119 -26.42 -7.28 1.50
CA SER A 119 -27.61 -7.86 0.81
C SER A 119 -28.82 -8.06 1.72
N ALA A 120 -28.61 -8.05 3.03
CA ALA A 120 -29.65 -8.05 4.06
C ALA A 120 -29.05 -7.64 5.40
N ALA A 121 -29.88 -7.27 6.36
CA ALA A 121 -29.43 -7.02 7.73
C ALA A 121 -28.82 -8.29 8.36
N THR A 122 -27.75 -8.10 9.10
CA THR A 122 -27.06 -9.20 9.81
C THR A 122 -27.95 -9.76 10.91
N ASP A 123 -28.07 -11.07 10.96
CA ASP A 123 -28.84 -11.80 11.99
C ASP A 123 -28.04 -12.00 13.31
N THR A 124 -26.72 -11.88 13.27
CA THR A 124 -25.83 -12.00 14.41
C THR A 124 -24.68 -10.99 14.31
N ALA A 125 -23.87 -10.87 15.36
CA ALA A 125 -22.61 -10.07 15.34
C ALA A 125 -21.40 -10.89 14.86
N SER A 126 -21.61 -12.06 14.21
CA SER A 126 -20.54 -12.96 13.77
C SER A 126 -20.07 -12.68 12.33
N TYR A 127 -20.22 -11.46 11.85
CA TYR A 127 -19.80 -11.04 10.53
C TYR A 127 -18.65 -10.02 10.60
N SER A 128 -17.84 -10.02 9.57
CA SER A 128 -16.83 -8.97 9.32
C SER A 128 -16.80 -8.63 7.84
N LEU A 129 -16.47 -7.38 7.54
CA LEU A 129 -16.15 -6.91 6.20
C LEU A 129 -14.63 -6.89 6.06
N ASP A 130 -14.10 -7.74 5.19
CA ASP A 130 -12.71 -7.70 4.78
C ASP A 130 -12.61 -6.81 3.53
N TYR A 131 -11.60 -5.93 3.47
CA TYR A 131 -11.44 -5.01 2.36
C TYR A 131 -9.99 -4.87 1.91
N LEU A 132 -9.83 -4.51 0.63
CA LEU A 132 -8.57 -4.13 -0.01
C LEU A 132 -8.80 -2.88 -0.84
N ALA A 133 -8.17 -1.78 -0.45
CA ALA A 133 -8.12 -0.54 -1.22
C ALA A 133 -6.79 -0.47 -1.99
N VAL A 134 -6.86 -0.11 -3.27
CA VAL A 134 -5.74 -0.02 -4.20
C VAL A 134 -5.74 1.37 -4.81
N LEU A 135 -4.63 2.11 -4.65
CA LEU A 135 -4.43 3.48 -5.16
C LEU A 135 -3.86 3.45 -6.57
#